data_b84dde622a021156efe3d79437486fb3
#
_entry.id   b84dde622a021156efe3d79437486fb3
#
_cell.length_a   1.000
_cell.length_b   1.000
_cell.length_c   1.000
_cell.angle_alpha   90.00
_cell.angle_beta   90.00
_cell.angle_gamma   90.00
#
_symmetry.space_group_name_H-M   'P 1'
#
loop_
_entity.id
_entity.type
_entity.pdbx_description
1 polymer ?
#
loop_
_entity_poly.entity_id
_entity_poly.type
_entity_poly.pdbx_seq_one_letter_code
_entity_poly.pdbx_strand_id
1 'polypeptide(L)'
;MVYGESQLKLLFMKYNMDYFGNILPMPIMKIRHSVNTLGYFSYWPDEPFGTTETIEISDFYDYKPNQLRDILVHEMVHYYLYYIGEDEKVNHGKAFKKMAKHLNKTFGLHITPTIDLSKYKPRPDAPYLKRLYFKLFC
;
A
#
# COMPACT_ATOMS: atom_id res chain seq x y z
N MET A 1 10.20 -0.99 -13.38
CA MET A 1 10.49 0.33 -12.77
C MET A 1 11.10 0.12 -11.40
N VAL A 2 12.27 0.69 -11.18
CA VAL A 2 12.90 0.66 -9.86
C VAL A 2 12.45 1.89 -9.09
N TYR A 3 11.95 1.70 -7.90
CA TYR A 3 11.53 2.80 -7.03
C TYR A 3 12.09 2.56 -5.62
N GLY A 4 12.41 3.63 -4.94
CA GLY A 4 12.88 3.62 -3.57
C GLY A 4 11.95 4.37 -2.65
N GLU A 5 12.37 4.51 -1.40
CA GLU A 5 11.57 5.23 -0.41
C GLU A 5 11.28 6.67 -0.80
N SER A 6 12.23 7.35 -1.45
CA SER A 6 12.05 8.73 -1.91
C SER A 6 10.93 8.86 -2.93
N GLN A 7 10.85 7.95 -3.90
CA GLN A 7 9.79 7.94 -4.90
C GLN A 7 8.44 7.63 -4.26
N LEU A 8 8.40 6.70 -3.31
CA LEU A 8 7.16 6.38 -2.58
C LEU A 8 6.66 7.59 -1.79
N LYS A 9 7.54 8.36 -1.18
CA LYS A 9 7.17 9.61 -0.49
C LYS A 9 6.54 10.62 -1.44
N LEU A 10 7.12 10.79 -2.63
CA LEU A 10 6.57 11.70 -3.64
C LEU A 10 5.20 11.24 -4.12
N LEU A 11 5.03 9.94 -4.35
CA LEU A 11 3.73 9.39 -4.72
C LEU A 11 2.70 9.54 -3.62
N PHE A 12 3.10 9.31 -2.37
CA PHE A 12 2.22 9.55 -1.23
C PHE A 12 1.73 11.00 -1.19
N MET A 13 2.64 11.96 -1.34
CA MET A 13 2.28 13.38 -1.36
C MET A 13 1.28 13.69 -2.47
N LYS A 14 1.53 13.16 -3.66
CA LYS A 14 0.63 13.35 -4.81
C LYS A 14 -0.76 12.78 -4.54
N TYR A 15 -0.84 11.53 -4.09
CA TYR A 15 -2.12 10.87 -3.85
C TYR A 15 -2.86 11.45 -2.64
N ASN A 16 -2.13 11.94 -1.65
CA ASN A 16 -2.72 12.67 -0.53
C ASN A 16 -3.45 13.91 -1.02
N MET A 17 -2.84 14.67 -1.91
CA MET A 17 -3.48 15.84 -2.53
C MET A 17 -4.65 15.43 -3.44
N ASP A 18 -4.45 14.42 -4.27
CA ASP A 18 -5.42 14.05 -5.30
C ASP A 18 -6.67 13.37 -4.71
N TYR A 19 -6.51 12.56 -3.64
CA TYR A 19 -7.58 11.66 -3.18
C TYR A 19 -7.98 11.84 -1.72
N PHE A 20 -7.17 12.48 -0.89
CA PHE A 20 -7.40 12.57 0.56
C PHE A 20 -7.44 13.99 1.09
N GLY A 21 -7.62 14.98 0.22
CA GLY A 21 -7.70 16.38 0.64
C GLY A 21 -6.45 16.93 1.30
N ASN A 22 -5.31 16.30 1.10
CA ASN A 22 -4.01 16.69 1.66
C ASN A 22 -3.98 16.73 3.19
N ILE A 23 -4.81 15.91 3.85
CA ILE A 23 -4.94 15.95 5.32
C ILE A 23 -3.99 15.00 6.04
N LEU A 24 -3.42 14.00 5.34
CA LEU A 24 -2.62 12.97 5.99
C LEU A 24 -1.18 13.46 6.24
N PRO A 25 -0.69 13.40 7.50
CA PRO A 25 0.74 13.62 7.74
C PRO A 25 1.59 12.56 7.06
N MET A 26 2.82 12.90 6.69
CA MET A 26 3.73 11.96 6.03
C MET A 26 4.05 10.81 6.98
N PRO A 27 3.74 9.55 6.61
CA PRO A 27 4.15 8.41 7.42
C PRO A 27 5.59 8.02 7.13
N ILE A 28 6.09 7.04 7.87
CA ILE A 28 7.35 6.38 7.51
C ILE A 28 7.06 5.53 6.27
N MET A 29 7.82 5.74 5.19
CA MET A 29 7.69 4.96 3.97
C MET A 29 8.84 3.97 3.89
N LYS A 30 8.53 2.69 3.74
CA LYS A 30 9.54 1.61 3.68
C LYS A 30 9.31 0.68 2.51
N ILE A 31 10.39 0.07 2.06
CA ILE A 31 10.38 -1.04 1.10
C ILE A 31 10.37 -2.34 1.90
N ARG A 32 9.51 -3.26 1.49
CA ARG A 32 9.39 -4.59 2.08
C ARG A 32 9.79 -5.65 1.08
N HIS A 33 10.56 -6.65 1.51
CA HIS A 33 10.91 -7.81 0.69
C HIS A 33 9.89 -8.91 0.94
N SER A 34 8.77 -8.88 0.22
CA SER A 34 7.69 -9.83 0.44
C SER A 34 7.08 -10.27 -0.88
N VAL A 35 6.77 -11.56 -0.99
CA VAL A 35 6.10 -12.16 -2.15
C VAL A 35 4.58 -12.09 -1.99
N ASN A 36 4.08 -12.32 -0.77
CA ASN A 36 2.66 -12.48 -0.51
C ASN A 36 1.97 -11.21 -0.06
N THR A 37 2.70 -10.23 0.42
CA THR A 37 2.17 -8.96 0.92
C THR A 37 2.69 -7.83 0.07
N LEU A 38 1.83 -7.22 -0.76
CA LEU A 38 2.22 -6.12 -1.64
C LEU A 38 2.36 -4.81 -0.90
N GLY A 39 1.51 -4.57 0.09
CA GLY A 39 1.54 -3.38 0.91
C GLY A 39 1.11 -3.68 2.33
N TYR A 40 1.49 -2.83 3.25
CA TYR A 40 1.17 -2.97 4.66
C TYR A 40 1.16 -1.62 5.35
N PHE A 41 0.11 -1.35 6.13
CA PHE A 41 0.05 -0.20 7.02
C PHE A 41 0.12 -0.69 8.47
N SER A 42 0.98 -0.07 9.28
CA SER A 42 1.16 -0.41 10.69
C SER A 42 1.38 0.81 11.56
N TYR A 43 1.07 0.67 12.83
CA TYR A 43 1.31 1.70 13.85
C TYR A 43 1.39 1.03 15.22
N TRP A 44 1.97 1.74 16.19
CA TRP A 44 2.01 1.30 17.58
C TRP A 44 0.96 2.08 18.37
N PRO A 45 -0.10 1.42 18.88
CA PRO A 45 -1.23 2.12 19.50
C PRO A 45 -0.87 2.97 20.72
N ASP A 46 0.17 2.56 21.47
CA ASP A 46 0.57 3.21 22.71
C ASP A 46 1.55 4.38 22.51
N GLU A 47 1.97 4.63 21.26
CA GLU A 47 2.90 5.70 20.94
C GLU A 47 2.16 6.94 20.42
N PRO A 48 2.73 8.15 20.59
CA PRO A 48 2.10 9.37 20.08
C PRO A 48 1.88 9.31 18.57
N PHE A 49 0.75 9.85 18.10
CA PHE A 49 0.46 9.96 16.70
C PHE A 49 1.57 10.73 15.97
N GLY A 50 1.92 10.26 14.78
CA GLY A 50 2.96 10.88 13.95
C GLY A 50 4.36 10.27 14.15
N THR A 51 4.53 9.32 15.07
CA THR A 51 5.83 8.73 15.36
C THR A 51 6.05 7.34 14.81
N THR A 52 4.99 6.55 14.64
CA THR A 52 5.12 5.13 14.28
C THR A 52 4.37 4.70 13.03
N GLU A 53 3.48 5.53 12.51
CA GLU A 53 2.69 5.18 11.32
C GLU A 53 3.61 4.89 10.15
N THR A 54 3.51 3.68 9.60
CA THR A 54 4.40 3.18 8.56
C THR A 54 3.59 2.56 7.44
N ILE A 55 3.93 2.91 6.21
CA ILE A 55 3.44 2.23 5.00
C ILE A 55 4.63 1.53 4.35
N GLU A 56 4.48 0.23 4.11
CA GLU A 56 5.49 -0.59 3.44
C GLU A 56 4.94 -1.07 2.11
N ILE A 57 5.77 -1.04 1.07
CA ILE A 57 5.44 -1.54 -0.27
C ILE A 57 6.47 -2.58 -0.65
N SER A 58 6.00 -3.72 -1.16
CA SER A 58 6.88 -4.82 -1.59
C SER A 58 7.65 -4.44 -2.85
N ASP A 59 8.93 -4.77 -2.90
CA ASP A 59 9.79 -4.58 -4.07
C ASP A 59 9.91 -5.84 -4.93
N PHE A 60 9.18 -6.90 -4.61
CA PHE A 60 9.27 -8.16 -5.36
C PHE A 60 8.75 -8.05 -6.79
N TYR A 61 7.75 -7.19 -7.01
CA TYR A 61 7.04 -7.09 -8.29
C TYR A 61 7.47 -5.88 -9.09
N ASP A 62 7.37 -6.01 -10.41
CA ASP A 62 7.56 -4.91 -11.36
C ASP A 62 6.19 -4.30 -11.65
N TYR A 63 5.83 -3.29 -10.88
CA TYR A 63 4.49 -2.68 -10.96
C TYR A 63 4.36 -1.78 -12.17
N LYS A 64 3.22 -1.88 -12.84
CA LYS A 64 2.75 -0.79 -13.71
C LYS A 64 2.39 0.42 -12.84
N PRO A 65 2.46 1.65 -13.36
CA PRO A 65 2.13 2.84 -12.57
C PRO A 65 0.76 2.79 -11.90
N ASN A 66 -0.27 2.30 -12.60
CA ASN A 66 -1.61 2.16 -12.02
C ASN A 66 -1.68 1.09 -10.94
N GLN A 67 -0.89 0.04 -11.06
CA GLN A 67 -0.82 -1.01 -10.03
C GLN A 67 -0.18 -0.48 -8.75
N LEU A 68 0.95 0.19 -8.86
CA LEU A 68 1.61 0.80 -7.69
C LEU A 68 0.72 1.84 -7.03
N ARG A 69 0.03 2.67 -7.82
CA ARG A 69 -0.95 3.62 -7.32
C ARG A 69 -2.02 2.93 -6.49
N ASP A 70 -2.64 1.90 -7.03
CA ASP A 70 -3.77 1.23 -6.36
C ASP A 70 -3.32 0.54 -5.07
N ILE A 71 -2.13 -0.05 -5.05
CA ILE A 71 -1.57 -0.64 -3.84
C ILE A 71 -1.29 0.43 -2.78
N LEU A 72 -0.62 1.50 -3.16
CA LEU A 72 -0.29 2.57 -2.21
C LEU A 72 -1.55 3.24 -1.68
N VAL A 73 -2.52 3.54 -2.54
CA VAL A 73 -3.79 4.14 -2.12
C VAL A 73 -4.59 3.18 -1.22
N HIS A 74 -4.54 1.87 -1.48
CA HIS A 74 -5.15 0.87 -0.59
C HIS A 74 -4.61 1.03 0.85
N GLU A 75 -3.29 1.12 1.02
CA GLU A 75 -2.69 1.33 2.34
C GLU A 75 -3.01 2.71 2.90
N MET A 76 -3.12 3.71 2.04
CA MET A 76 -3.51 5.05 2.47
C MET A 76 -4.96 5.11 2.96
N VAL A 77 -5.85 4.25 2.46
CA VAL A 77 -7.20 4.10 3.01
C VAL A 77 -7.14 3.61 4.45
N HIS A 78 -6.33 2.60 4.74
CA HIS A 78 -6.13 2.13 6.11
C HIS A 78 -5.60 3.25 7.01
N TYR A 79 -4.61 4.00 6.54
CA TYR A 79 -4.05 5.13 7.27
C TYR A 79 -5.11 6.22 7.51
N TYR A 80 -5.88 6.55 6.48
CA TYR A 80 -6.94 7.55 6.56
C TYR A 80 -8.00 7.18 7.61
N LEU A 81 -8.46 5.92 7.61
CA LEU A 81 -9.44 5.46 8.59
C LEU A 81 -8.89 5.49 10.01
N TYR A 82 -7.63 5.11 10.18
CA TYR A 82 -6.94 5.24 11.45
C TYR A 82 -6.86 6.72 11.88
N TYR A 83 -6.48 7.60 10.96
CA TYR A 83 -6.31 9.03 11.22
C TYR A 83 -7.61 9.69 11.68
N ILE A 84 -8.74 9.37 11.06
CA ILE A 84 -10.04 9.94 11.42
C ILE A 84 -10.75 9.20 12.55
N GLY A 85 -10.13 8.15 13.12
CA GLY A 85 -10.69 7.40 14.23
C GLY A 85 -11.78 6.40 13.83
N GLU A 86 -11.86 6.00 12.58
CA GLU A 86 -12.83 5.03 12.06
C GLU A 86 -12.18 3.68 11.71
N ASP A 87 -11.00 3.41 12.27
CA ASP A 87 -10.32 2.14 12.07
C ASP A 87 -11.10 1.01 12.74
N GLU A 88 -11.56 0.05 11.95
CA GLU A 88 -12.38 -1.06 12.43
C GLU A 88 -11.51 -2.22 12.88
N LYS A 89 -12.04 -3.03 13.84
CA LYS A 89 -11.37 -4.26 14.27
C LYS A 89 -11.26 -5.28 13.15
N VAL A 90 -12.22 -5.26 12.22
CA VAL A 90 -12.23 -6.16 11.05
C VAL A 90 -11.47 -5.47 9.92
N ASN A 91 -10.39 -6.09 9.46
CA ASN A 91 -9.64 -5.62 8.32
C ASN A 91 -10.53 -5.63 7.06
N HIS A 92 -10.50 -4.54 6.29
CA HIS A 92 -11.36 -4.37 5.11
C HIS A 92 -12.86 -4.46 5.41
N GLY A 93 -13.29 -3.89 6.53
CA GLY A 93 -14.70 -3.83 6.94
C GLY A 93 -15.49 -2.80 6.15
N LYS A 94 -16.66 -2.40 6.70
CA LYS A 94 -17.59 -1.49 6.02
C LYS A 94 -16.97 -0.13 5.68
N ALA A 95 -16.19 0.45 6.60
CA ALA A 95 -15.57 1.75 6.39
C ALA A 95 -14.55 1.68 5.25
N PHE A 96 -13.73 0.64 5.19
CA PHE A 96 -12.79 0.42 4.08
C PHE A 96 -13.54 0.28 2.75
N LYS A 97 -14.54 -0.59 2.70
CA LYS A 97 -15.32 -0.82 1.47
C LYS A 97 -16.01 0.43 0.97
N LYS A 98 -16.56 1.22 1.89
CA LYS A 98 -17.23 2.49 1.56
C LYS A 98 -16.23 3.49 0.96
N MET A 99 -15.07 3.64 1.58
CA MET A 99 -14.04 4.56 1.09
C MET A 99 -13.48 4.09 -0.26
N ALA A 100 -13.20 2.80 -0.40
CA ALA A 100 -12.74 2.22 -1.67
C ALA A 100 -13.75 2.46 -2.79
N LYS A 101 -15.03 2.22 -2.53
CA LYS A 101 -16.09 2.46 -3.50
C LYS A 101 -16.15 3.93 -3.92
N HIS A 102 -16.02 4.85 -2.96
CA HIS A 102 -16.00 6.28 -3.24
C HIS A 102 -14.84 6.66 -4.16
N LEU A 103 -13.62 6.19 -3.83
CA LEU A 103 -12.42 6.48 -4.62
C LEU A 103 -12.51 5.89 -6.03
N ASN A 104 -13.00 4.65 -6.13
CA ASN A 104 -13.15 3.98 -7.42
C ASN A 104 -14.15 4.70 -8.32
N LYS A 105 -15.28 5.11 -7.77
CA LYS A 105 -16.33 5.80 -8.50
C LYS A 105 -15.92 7.22 -8.91
N THR A 106 -15.30 7.96 -7.97
CA THR A 106 -14.98 9.37 -8.17
C THR A 106 -13.75 9.57 -9.05
N PHE A 107 -12.73 8.73 -8.89
CA PHE A 107 -11.42 8.94 -9.52
C PHE A 107 -11.02 7.81 -10.48
N GLY A 108 -11.85 6.81 -10.67
CA GLY A 108 -11.52 5.70 -11.57
C GLY A 108 -10.42 4.77 -11.08
N LEU A 109 -10.26 4.64 -9.76
CA LEU A 109 -9.29 3.73 -9.18
C LEU A 109 -9.83 2.31 -9.12
N HIS A 110 -8.98 1.35 -8.77
CA HIS A 110 -9.33 -0.05 -8.58
C HIS A 110 -8.88 -0.53 -7.21
N ILE A 111 -9.41 0.10 -6.15
CA ILE A 111 -9.11 -0.26 -4.78
C ILE A 111 -10.02 -1.40 -4.37
N THR A 112 -9.41 -2.53 -3.99
CA THR A 112 -10.12 -3.75 -3.61
C THR A 112 -9.62 -4.26 -2.27
N PRO A 113 -10.47 -4.99 -1.49
CA PRO A 113 -10.02 -5.58 -0.22
C PRO A 113 -8.93 -6.64 -0.40
N THR A 114 -8.97 -7.37 -1.52
CA THR A 114 -8.00 -8.43 -1.84
C THR A 114 -7.31 -8.14 -3.14
N ILE A 115 -6.09 -8.65 -3.29
CA ILE A 115 -5.27 -8.46 -4.48
C ILE A 115 -4.99 -9.81 -5.11
N ASP A 116 -5.22 -9.93 -6.42
CA ASP A 116 -4.89 -11.12 -7.20
C ASP A 116 -3.42 -11.04 -7.64
N LEU A 117 -2.55 -11.77 -6.95
CA LEU A 117 -1.11 -11.77 -7.21
C LEU A 117 -0.75 -12.26 -8.61
N SER A 118 -1.61 -13.05 -9.25
CA SER A 118 -1.33 -13.56 -10.60
C SER A 118 -1.26 -12.46 -11.66
N LYS A 119 -1.83 -11.28 -11.38
CA LYS A 119 -1.81 -10.13 -12.28
C LYS A 119 -0.54 -9.30 -12.18
N TYR A 120 0.37 -9.65 -11.27
CA TYR A 120 1.59 -8.90 -11.01
C TYR A 120 2.80 -9.68 -11.49
N LYS A 121 3.70 -8.96 -12.16
CA LYS A 121 4.92 -9.55 -12.73
C LYS A 121 6.07 -9.41 -11.72
N PRO A 122 6.71 -10.53 -11.32
CA PRO A 122 7.88 -10.45 -10.46
C PRO A 122 9.03 -9.69 -11.13
N ARG A 123 9.80 -8.97 -10.33
CA ARG A 123 11.03 -8.32 -10.80
C ARG A 123 12.10 -9.39 -11.06
N PRO A 124 12.72 -9.41 -12.24
CA PRO A 124 13.75 -10.42 -12.54
C PRO A 124 15.02 -10.24 -11.71
N ASP A 125 15.25 -9.05 -11.18
CA ASP A 125 16.44 -8.69 -10.39
C ASP A 125 16.19 -8.69 -8.88
N ALA A 126 15.02 -9.16 -8.42
CA ALA A 126 14.71 -9.21 -6.99
C ALA A 126 15.70 -10.15 -6.26
N PRO A 127 16.34 -9.70 -5.15
CA PRO A 127 17.41 -10.49 -4.51
C PRO A 127 16.98 -11.87 -4.03
N TYR A 128 15.71 -12.03 -3.67
CA TYR A 128 15.15 -13.27 -3.13
C TYR A 128 14.40 -14.11 -4.16
N LEU A 129 14.38 -13.70 -5.42
CA LEU A 129 13.65 -14.38 -6.49
C LEU A 129 14.17 -15.79 -6.73
N LYS A 130 15.49 -15.99 -6.72
CA LYS A 130 16.12 -17.29 -6.92
C LYS A 130 15.72 -18.29 -5.85
N ARG A 131 15.64 -17.84 -4.59
CA ARG A 131 15.23 -18.71 -3.47
C ARG A 131 13.79 -19.16 -3.63
N LEU A 132 12.90 -18.23 -4.01
CA LEU A 132 11.50 -18.54 -4.20
C LEU A 132 11.30 -19.51 -5.36
N TYR A 133 11.94 -19.22 -6.48
CA TYR A 133 11.89 -20.07 -7.66
C TYR A 133 12.34 -21.50 -7.33
N PHE A 134 13.43 -21.62 -6.59
CA PHE A 134 13.96 -22.90 -6.17
C PHE A 134 12.97 -23.68 -5.29
N LYS A 135 12.31 -23.00 -4.34
CA LYS A 135 11.30 -23.62 -3.48
C LYS A 135 10.06 -24.09 -4.22
N LEU A 136 9.66 -23.38 -5.27
CA LEU A 136 8.44 -23.70 -6.02
C LEU A 136 8.64 -24.81 -7.04
N PHE A 137 9.86 -24.95 -7.58
CA PHE A 137 10.14 -25.84 -8.70
C PHE A 137 11.15 -26.95 -8.38
N CYS A 138 11.68 -26.98 -7.19
CA CYS A 138 12.48 -28.07 -6.66
C CYS A 138 11.78 -28.71 -5.49
#